data_379e99964b4d3c36939650ea4d9e6f7d
#
_entry.id   379e99964b4d3c36939650ea4d9e6f7d
#
_cell.length_a   1.000
_cell.length_b   1.000
_cell.length_c   1.000
_cell.angle_alpha   90.00
_cell.angle_beta   90.00
_cell.angle_gamma   90.00
#
_symmetry.space_group_name_H-M   'P 1'
#
loop_
_entity.id
_entity.type
_entity.pdbx_description
1 polymer ?
#
loop_
_entity_poly.entity_id
_entity_poly.type
_entity_poly.pdbx_seq_one_letter_code
_entity_poly.pdbx_strand_id
1 'polypeptide(L)'
;MAMFVHLTPTANAARIRRSGIRAISHRRDGSRGLFCFPVLPSYTLTHQWLRELARHGGPRGLVAVHIRLPDDEPVTVGRYNDRPGQGPTATTASEAVRRIAALDDPRGWEVFVPRATTKREVHRLRAVSQVTGWRYFPDSNGKAPCTCIGCRVRGEYGSQRLRERRPHPLDGPAPANPVLLRRIAAAGNPGDPTVLTETLHWFGLRRRGPIDQLAHLGDHPDPRVRVALVEAVANWSTPGVKELLHRLGRDPHPDVREAVEFTRPDQP
;
A
#
# COMPACT_ATOMS: atom_id res chain seq x y z
N MET A 1 -23.33 -15.41 -12.30
CA MET A 1 -23.42 -14.24 -11.39
C MET A 1 -22.04 -13.66 -11.19
N ALA A 2 -21.86 -12.41 -11.55
CA ALA A 2 -20.59 -11.70 -11.46
C ALA A 2 -20.29 -11.25 -10.01
N MET A 3 -19.05 -11.37 -9.58
CA MET A 3 -18.60 -11.04 -8.23
C MET A 3 -17.75 -9.77 -8.22
N PHE A 4 -18.14 -8.81 -7.38
CA PHE A 4 -17.42 -7.55 -7.20
C PHE A 4 -17.11 -7.27 -5.73
N VAL A 5 -16.18 -6.36 -5.50
CA VAL A 5 -15.87 -5.79 -4.19
C VAL A 5 -16.16 -4.29 -4.19
N HIS A 6 -16.89 -3.82 -3.19
CA HIS A 6 -17.08 -2.42 -2.86
C HIS A 6 -16.38 -2.11 -1.53
N LEU A 7 -15.58 -1.05 -1.51
CA LEU A 7 -14.85 -0.62 -0.32
C LEU A 7 -15.60 0.53 0.36
N THR A 8 -15.83 0.42 1.65
CA THR A 8 -16.64 1.38 2.41
C THR A 8 -16.13 1.51 3.84
N PRO A 9 -16.36 2.67 4.52
CA PRO A 9 -16.04 2.81 5.93
C PRO A 9 -16.69 1.72 6.79
N THR A 10 -15.93 1.19 7.76
CA THR A 10 -16.40 0.14 8.69
C THR A 10 -17.71 0.51 9.39
N ALA A 11 -17.93 1.80 9.66
CA ALA A 11 -19.18 2.30 10.24
C ALA A 11 -20.44 1.94 9.41
N ASN A 12 -20.31 1.72 8.10
CA ASN A 12 -21.43 1.34 7.24
C ASN A 12 -21.79 -0.16 7.32
N ALA A 13 -20.93 -1.01 7.89
CA ALA A 13 -21.05 -2.47 7.82
C ALA A 13 -22.40 -3.00 8.36
N ALA A 14 -22.85 -2.53 9.54
CA ALA A 14 -24.10 -2.97 10.14
C ALA A 14 -25.32 -2.59 9.28
N ARG A 15 -25.35 -1.39 8.72
CA ARG A 15 -26.41 -0.93 7.82
C ARG A 15 -26.43 -1.75 6.54
N ILE A 16 -25.26 -1.97 5.93
CA ILE A 16 -25.17 -2.72 4.66
C ILE A 16 -25.67 -4.16 4.82
N ARG A 17 -25.39 -4.82 5.92
CA ARG A 17 -25.94 -6.17 6.21
C ARG A 17 -27.47 -6.18 6.26
N ARG A 18 -28.10 -5.10 6.70
CA ARG A 18 -29.56 -5.01 6.83
C ARG A 18 -30.25 -4.59 5.52
N SER A 19 -29.67 -3.68 4.78
CA SER A 19 -30.37 -2.99 3.68
C SER A 19 -29.61 -2.94 2.34
N GLY A 20 -28.39 -3.48 2.25
CA GLY A 20 -27.55 -3.33 1.05
C GLY A 20 -26.80 -2.01 0.99
N ILE A 21 -26.21 -1.71 -0.17
CA ILE A 21 -25.38 -0.52 -0.40
C ILE A 21 -26.23 0.55 -1.11
N ARG A 22 -26.22 1.76 -0.57
CA ARG A 22 -26.91 2.90 -1.18
C ARG A 22 -26.14 3.42 -2.39
N ALA A 23 -26.87 3.89 -3.41
CA ALA A 23 -26.32 4.58 -4.59
C ALA A 23 -26.02 6.05 -4.26
N ILE A 24 -24.94 6.31 -3.53
CA ILE A 24 -24.55 7.65 -3.07
C ILE A 24 -23.33 8.21 -3.77
N SER A 25 -22.58 7.39 -4.50
CA SER A 25 -21.45 7.86 -5.31
C SER A 25 -21.97 8.51 -6.59
N HIS A 26 -21.28 9.58 -7.01
CA HIS A 26 -21.64 10.33 -8.21
C HIS A 26 -20.52 10.16 -9.24
N ARG A 27 -20.93 9.97 -10.49
CA ARG A 27 -20.06 10.13 -11.65
C ARG A 27 -20.05 11.57 -12.14
N ARG A 28 -19.10 11.89 -13.03
CA ARG A 28 -19.00 13.23 -13.63
C ARG A 28 -20.23 13.64 -14.45
N ASP A 29 -20.98 12.67 -14.96
CA ASP A 29 -22.26 12.89 -15.68
C ASP A 29 -23.47 13.11 -14.75
N GLY A 30 -23.26 13.15 -13.43
CA GLY A 30 -24.29 13.33 -12.40
C GLY A 30 -25.03 12.04 -12.03
N SER A 31 -24.79 10.92 -12.71
CA SER A 31 -25.45 9.66 -12.38
C SER A 31 -25.04 9.15 -11.00
N ARG A 32 -26.01 8.56 -10.26
CA ARG A 32 -25.81 8.01 -8.92
C ARG A 32 -25.68 6.50 -8.95
N GLY A 33 -24.76 5.97 -8.18
CA GLY A 33 -24.52 4.52 -8.11
C GLY A 33 -23.49 4.17 -7.07
N LEU A 34 -22.79 3.08 -7.32
CA LEU A 34 -21.67 2.64 -6.49
C LEU A 34 -20.49 2.23 -7.38
N PHE A 35 -19.29 2.54 -6.94
CA PHE A 35 -18.06 2.05 -7.56
C PHE A 35 -17.67 0.73 -6.93
N CYS A 36 -17.26 -0.22 -7.75
CA CYS A 36 -16.76 -1.52 -7.33
C CYS A 36 -15.66 -2.00 -8.28
N PHE A 37 -15.05 -3.12 -7.94
CA PHE A 37 -14.02 -3.75 -8.75
C PHE A 37 -14.27 -5.27 -8.80
N PRO A 38 -14.00 -5.96 -9.91
CA PRO A 38 -14.12 -7.41 -10.00
C PRO A 38 -13.26 -8.15 -8.96
N VAL A 39 -13.76 -9.26 -8.45
CA VAL A 39 -12.96 -10.16 -7.64
C VAL A 39 -12.06 -10.95 -8.58
N LEU A 40 -10.77 -10.67 -8.52
CA LEU A 40 -9.72 -11.33 -9.29
C LEU A 40 -8.94 -12.33 -8.42
N PRO A 41 -8.17 -13.26 -9.02
CA PRO A 41 -7.31 -14.16 -8.26
C PRO A 41 -6.29 -13.43 -7.39
N SER A 42 -5.79 -12.27 -7.83
CA SER A 42 -4.88 -11.44 -7.04
C SER A 42 -5.64 -10.63 -5.98
N TYR A 43 -5.31 -10.89 -4.70
CA TYR A 43 -5.86 -10.13 -3.57
C TYR A 43 -5.56 -8.62 -3.69
N THR A 44 -4.33 -8.27 -4.05
CA THR A 44 -3.90 -6.87 -4.16
C THR A 44 -4.64 -6.14 -5.28
N LEU A 45 -4.83 -6.77 -6.43
CA LEU A 45 -5.61 -6.20 -7.53
C LEU A 45 -7.09 -6.05 -7.16
N THR A 46 -7.69 -7.09 -6.55
CA THR A 46 -9.09 -7.03 -6.09
C THR A 46 -9.32 -5.84 -5.14
N HIS A 47 -8.36 -5.52 -4.29
CA HIS A 47 -8.47 -4.46 -3.30
C HIS A 47 -7.63 -3.22 -3.66
N GLN A 48 -7.31 -3.03 -4.93
CA GLN A 48 -6.38 -2.00 -5.40
C GLN A 48 -6.71 -0.57 -4.96
N TRP A 49 -7.98 -0.25 -4.78
CA TRP A 49 -8.47 1.07 -4.39
C TRP A 49 -8.39 1.34 -2.88
N LEU A 50 -8.12 0.32 -2.08
CA LEU A 50 -8.19 0.42 -0.62
C LEU A 50 -7.30 1.54 -0.08
N ARG A 51 -6.04 1.54 -0.48
CA ARG A 51 -5.05 2.50 0.00
C ARG A 51 -5.35 3.94 -0.42
N GLU A 52 -5.96 4.15 -1.58
CA GLU A 52 -6.44 5.46 -2.00
C GLU A 52 -7.63 5.90 -1.15
N LEU A 53 -8.63 5.02 -1.00
CA LEU A 53 -9.85 5.32 -0.27
C LEU A 53 -9.67 5.38 1.25
N ALA A 54 -8.67 4.70 1.81
CA ALA A 54 -8.36 4.74 3.24
C ALA A 54 -8.09 6.16 3.77
N ARG A 55 -7.68 7.08 2.90
CA ARG A 55 -7.53 8.52 3.22
C ARG A 55 -8.83 9.16 3.74
N HIS A 56 -9.96 8.59 3.35
CA HIS A 56 -11.31 9.10 3.64
C HIS A 56 -12.13 8.14 4.51
N GLY A 57 -11.56 6.99 4.88
CA GLY A 57 -12.26 5.89 5.55
C GLY A 57 -12.64 6.13 7.00
N GLY A 58 -12.17 7.22 7.60
CA GLY A 58 -12.37 7.51 9.02
C GLY A 58 -11.46 6.66 9.95
N PRO A 59 -11.54 6.86 11.27
CA PRO A 59 -10.60 6.27 12.25
C PRO A 59 -10.66 4.73 12.34
N ARG A 60 -11.75 4.11 11.92
CA ARG A 60 -11.92 2.65 11.93
C ARG A 60 -11.56 1.97 10.61
N GLY A 61 -11.05 2.73 9.64
CA GLY A 61 -10.67 2.20 8.32
C GLY A 61 -11.84 1.72 7.47
N LEU A 62 -11.51 0.90 6.46
CA LEU A 62 -12.44 0.38 5.46
C LEU A 62 -12.68 -1.12 5.63
N VAL A 63 -13.82 -1.58 5.12
CA VAL A 63 -14.15 -2.99 4.93
C VAL A 63 -14.45 -3.26 3.46
N ALA A 64 -14.21 -4.49 3.02
CA ALA A 64 -14.62 -4.97 1.70
C ALA A 64 -16.00 -5.62 1.79
N VAL A 65 -16.91 -5.13 0.97
CA VAL A 65 -18.24 -5.71 0.77
C VAL A 65 -18.22 -6.46 -0.56
N HIS A 66 -18.27 -7.78 -0.50
CA HIS A 66 -18.41 -8.62 -1.69
C HIS A 66 -19.88 -8.66 -2.09
N ILE A 67 -20.16 -8.31 -3.33
CA ILE A 67 -21.52 -8.31 -3.91
C ILE A 67 -21.59 -9.27 -5.08
N ARG A 68 -22.76 -9.89 -5.27
CA ARG A 68 -23.11 -10.71 -6.44
C ARG A 68 -24.15 -10.00 -7.24
N LEU A 69 -23.85 -9.75 -8.49
CA LEU A 69 -24.79 -9.16 -9.45
C LEU A 69 -25.20 -10.19 -10.50
N PRO A 70 -26.40 -10.07 -11.09
CA PRO A 70 -26.75 -10.80 -12.29
C PRO A 70 -25.69 -10.62 -13.38
N ASP A 71 -25.51 -11.60 -14.23
CA ASP A 71 -24.49 -11.56 -15.28
C ASP A 71 -24.79 -10.50 -16.35
N ASP A 72 -26.08 -10.24 -16.58
CA ASP A 72 -26.64 -9.26 -17.48
C ASP A 72 -26.86 -7.86 -16.87
N GLU A 73 -26.52 -7.67 -15.58
CA GLU A 73 -26.65 -6.38 -14.89
C GLU A 73 -25.94 -5.27 -15.68
N PRO A 74 -26.64 -4.18 -16.04
CA PRO A 74 -26.03 -3.04 -16.70
C PRO A 74 -25.01 -2.34 -15.79
N VAL A 75 -23.80 -2.20 -16.27
CA VAL A 75 -22.72 -1.52 -15.56
C VAL A 75 -21.92 -0.66 -16.53
N THR A 76 -21.07 0.19 -16.00
CA THR A 76 -20.12 0.97 -16.79
C THR A 76 -18.70 0.65 -16.34
N VAL A 77 -17.82 0.37 -17.29
CA VAL A 77 -16.40 0.08 -17.06
C VAL A 77 -15.55 1.23 -17.57
N GLY A 78 -14.63 1.70 -16.79
CA GLY A 78 -13.69 2.74 -17.19
C GLY A 78 -12.41 2.68 -16.39
N ARG A 79 -11.44 3.46 -16.81
CA ARG A 79 -10.22 3.69 -16.06
C ARG A 79 -10.31 5.04 -15.37
N TYR A 80 -9.93 5.07 -14.12
CA TYR A 80 -9.81 6.32 -13.38
C TYR A 80 -8.78 7.23 -14.06
N ASN A 81 -9.16 8.43 -14.49
CA ASN A 81 -8.37 9.38 -15.29
C ASN A 81 -8.27 9.08 -16.78
N ASP A 82 -9.20 8.38 -17.36
CA ASP A 82 -9.28 8.36 -18.82
C ASP A 82 -9.30 9.79 -19.38
N ARG A 83 -8.62 9.96 -20.50
CA ARG A 83 -8.60 11.24 -21.21
C ARG A 83 -9.99 11.57 -21.74
N PRO A 84 -10.32 12.85 -21.94
CA PRO A 84 -11.53 13.24 -22.66
C PRO A 84 -11.61 12.48 -23.99
N GLY A 85 -12.73 11.81 -24.27
CA GLY A 85 -12.93 10.98 -25.47
C GLY A 85 -12.66 9.48 -25.29
N GLN A 86 -12.02 9.06 -24.20
CA GLN A 86 -11.86 7.65 -23.82
C GLN A 86 -12.79 7.29 -22.64
N GLY A 87 -14.00 7.81 -22.67
CA GLY A 87 -14.94 7.67 -21.58
C GLY A 87 -15.31 6.22 -21.23
N PRO A 88 -15.88 6.01 -20.04
CA PRO A 88 -16.27 4.69 -19.59
C PRO A 88 -17.32 4.08 -20.52
N THR A 89 -17.21 2.76 -20.73
CA THR A 89 -18.05 2.00 -21.68
C THR A 89 -19.16 1.28 -20.92
N ALA A 90 -20.41 1.43 -21.40
CA ALA A 90 -21.54 0.64 -20.92
C ALA A 90 -21.38 -0.82 -21.35
N THR A 91 -21.68 -1.76 -20.42
CA THR A 91 -21.54 -3.20 -20.65
C THR A 91 -22.36 -3.98 -19.61
N THR A 92 -22.28 -5.30 -19.61
CA THR A 92 -22.85 -6.15 -18.56
C THR A 92 -21.85 -6.48 -17.47
N ALA A 93 -22.33 -6.90 -16.30
CA ALA A 93 -21.48 -7.25 -15.17
C ALA A 93 -20.52 -8.40 -15.50
N SER A 94 -20.99 -9.45 -16.19
CA SER A 94 -20.13 -10.56 -16.60
C SER A 94 -19.06 -10.15 -17.61
N GLU A 95 -19.41 -9.29 -18.56
CA GLU A 95 -18.46 -8.78 -19.55
C GLU A 95 -17.43 -7.86 -18.90
N ALA A 96 -17.84 -7.02 -17.95
CA ALA A 96 -16.94 -6.18 -17.16
C ALA A 96 -15.86 -7.00 -16.44
N VAL A 97 -16.28 -8.13 -15.82
CA VAL A 97 -15.33 -9.06 -15.17
C VAL A 97 -14.35 -9.62 -16.17
N ARG A 98 -14.84 -10.17 -17.31
CA ARG A 98 -13.98 -10.76 -18.36
C ARG A 98 -13.00 -9.73 -18.92
N ARG A 99 -13.50 -8.54 -19.27
CA ARG A 99 -12.68 -7.46 -19.84
C ARG A 99 -11.55 -7.04 -18.91
N ILE A 100 -11.85 -6.82 -17.62
CA ILE A 100 -10.83 -6.40 -16.65
C ILE A 100 -9.86 -7.55 -16.35
N ALA A 101 -10.33 -8.79 -16.26
CA ALA A 101 -9.48 -9.96 -16.00
C ALA A 101 -8.52 -10.26 -17.16
N ALA A 102 -8.86 -9.88 -18.39
CA ALA A 102 -8.03 -10.09 -19.58
C ALA A 102 -6.98 -8.98 -19.80
N LEU A 103 -6.99 -7.91 -18.99
CA LEU A 103 -5.99 -6.84 -19.12
C LEU A 103 -4.63 -7.28 -18.57
N ASP A 104 -3.57 -6.95 -19.26
CA ASP A 104 -2.19 -7.09 -18.75
C ASP A 104 -1.98 -6.26 -17.48
N ASP A 105 -2.58 -5.08 -17.43
CA ASP A 105 -2.56 -4.19 -16.27
C ASP A 105 -3.96 -3.66 -15.92
N PRO A 106 -4.67 -4.31 -14.99
CA PRO A 106 -6.00 -3.89 -14.54
C PRO A 106 -5.96 -2.74 -13.50
N ARG A 107 -4.79 -2.18 -13.19
CA ARG A 107 -4.67 -1.10 -12.21
C ARG A 107 -5.32 0.19 -12.70
N GLY A 108 -6.07 0.83 -11.80
CA GLY A 108 -6.80 2.07 -12.07
C GLY A 108 -8.14 1.87 -12.79
N TRP A 109 -8.53 0.64 -13.10
CA TRP A 109 -9.85 0.35 -13.62
C TRP A 109 -10.90 0.32 -12.51
N GLU A 110 -12.14 0.62 -12.88
CA GLU A 110 -13.29 0.63 -11.97
C GLU A 110 -14.56 0.24 -12.72
N VAL A 111 -15.52 -0.27 -11.97
CA VAL A 111 -16.84 -0.61 -12.45
C VAL A 111 -17.86 0.22 -11.68
N PHE A 112 -18.75 0.88 -12.38
CA PHE A 112 -19.85 1.65 -11.80
C PHE A 112 -21.17 0.94 -12.03
N VAL A 113 -21.89 0.67 -10.94
CA VAL A 113 -23.23 0.12 -10.93
C VAL A 113 -24.21 1.27 -10.70
N PRO A 114 -25.09 1.61 -11.68
CA PRO A 114 -25.92 2.83 -11.63
C PRO A 114 -27.16 2.70 -10.74
N ARG A 115 -27.08 1.91 -9.67
CA ARG A 115 -28.15 1.71 -8.69
C ARG A 115 -27.61 1.31 -7.30
N ALA A 116 -28.50 1.30 -6.32
CA ALA A 116 -28.25 0.65 -5.02
C ALA A 116 -28.23 -0.87 -5.17
N THR A 117 -27.52 -1.56 -4.27
CA THR A 117 -27.64 -3.02 -4.12
C THR A 117 -28.54 -3.38 -2.95
N THR A 118 -29.23 -4.50 -3.08
CA THR A 118 -30.06 -5.08 -2.02
C THR A 118 -29.23 -5.89 -1.03
N LYS A 119 -29.81 -6.23 0.13
CA LYS A 119 -29.18 -7.15 1.10
C LYS A 119 -28.93 -8.55 0.53
N ARG A 120 -29.73 -9.00 -0.44
CA ARG A 120 -29.59 -10.33 -1.08
C ARG A 120 -28.37 -10.40 -2.00
N GLU A 121 -27.96 -9.26 -2.56
CA GLU A 121 -26.77 -9.14 -3.41
C GLU A 121 -25.48 -9.02 -2.59
N VAL A 122 -25.58 -8.66 -1.30
CA VAL A 122 -24.43 -8.65 -0.38
C VAL A 122 -24.07 -10.08 0.00
N HIS A 123 -22.99 -10.59 -0.59
CA HIS A 123 -22.51 -11.93 -0.33
C HIS A 123 -21.81 -12.05 1.03
N ARG A 124 -20.87 -11.14 1.32
CA ARG A 124 -20.12 -11.10 2.59
C ARG A 124 -19.41 -9.78 2.80
N LEU A 125 -19.13 -9.47 4.08
CA LEU A 125 -18.23 -8.37 4.47
C LEU A 125 -16.95 -8.98 5.06
N ARG A 126 -15.81 -8.42 4.67
CA ARG A 126 -14.49 -8.82 5.17
C ARG A 126 -13.69 -7.62 5.67
N ALA A 127 -13.00 -7.80 6.77
CA ALA A 127 -11.88 -6.94 7.14
C ALA A 127 -10.79 -7.07 6.07
N VAL A 128 -10.08 -5.98 5.81
CA VAL A 128 -9.00 -5.91 4.82
C VAL A 128 -7.81 -5.16 5.40
N SER A 129 -6.61 -5.52 4.96
CA SER A 129 -5.40 -4.79 5.32
C SER A 129 -5.48 -3.37 4.77
N GLN A 130 -5.39 -2.37 5.64
CA GLN A 130 -5.55 -0.95 5.26
C GLN A 130 -4.41 -0.37 4.41
N VAL A 131 -3.35 -1.13 4.19
CA VAL A 131 -2.18 -0.74 3.40
C VAL A 131 -2.14 -1.35 2.00
N THR A 132 -3.12 -2.20 1.66
CA THR A 132 -3.21 -2.86 0.34
C THR A 132 -3.61 -1.87 -0.76
N GLY A 133 -3.07 -2.05 -1.96
CA GLY A 133 -3.40 -1.27 -3.15
C GLY A 133 -2.45 -0.11 -3.41
N TRP A 134 -2.88 0.82 -4.24
CA TRP A 134 -2.07 1.93 -4.74
C TRP A 134 -2.66 3.30 -4.41
N ARG A 135 -1.83 4.33 -4.50
CA ARG A 135 -2.23 5.74 -4.47
C ARG A 135 -2.38 6.23 -5.91
N TYR A 136 -3.61 6.38 -6.36
CA TYR A 136 -3.91 6.86 -7.71
C TYR A 136 -3.81 8.38 -7.81
N PHE A 137 -4.15 9.08 -6.72
CA PHE A 137 -4.01 10.53 -6.58
C PHE A 137 -3.31 10.89 -5.27
N PRO A 138 -1.98 10.93 -5.25
CA PRO A 138 -1.23 11.30 -4.06
C PRO A 138 -1.58 12.70 -3.54
N ASP A 139 -2.06 13.59 -4.41
CA ASP A 139 -2.30 15.01 -4.18
C ASP A 139 -3.78 15.44 -4.35
N SER A 140 -4.74 14.49 -4.33
CA SER A 140 -6.16 14.81 -4.55
C SER A 140 -6.80 15.59 -3.40
N ASN A 141 -7.91 16.28 -3.71
CA ASN A 141 -8.78 16.99 -2.74
C ASN A 141 -8.10 18.08 -1.90
N GLY A 142 -7.14 18.80 -2.47
CA GLY A 142 -6.44 19.90 -1.78
C GLY A 142 -5.60 19.47 -0.59
N LYS A 143 -5.47 18.17 -0.32
CA LYS A 143 -4.56 17.66 0.72
C LYS A 143 -3.14 17.60 0.21
N ALA A 144 -2.18 17.83 1.11
CA ALA A 144 -0.78 17.66 0.78
C ALA A 144 -0.51 16.25 0.21
N PRO A 145 0.33 16.11 -0.84
CA PRO A 145 0.68 14.81 -1.38
C PRO A 145 1.23 13.90 -0.29
N CYS A 146 0.82 12.63 -0.30
CA CYS A 146 1.39 11.65 0.63
C CYS A 146 2.85 11.38 0.23
N THR A 147 3.76 11.64 1.14
CA THR A 147 5.20 11.41 0.96
C THR A 147 5.70 10.15 1.68
N CYS A 148 4.79 9.33 2.22
CA CYS A 148 5.18 8.07 2.87
C CYS A 148 5.92 7.16 1.89
N ILE A 149 6.78 6.28 2.42
CA ILE A 149 7.56 5.34 1.61
C ILE A 149 6.69 4.51 0.66
N GLY A 150 5.53 4.05 1.11
CA GLY A 150 4.63 3.27 0.29
C GLY A 150 4.02 4.03 -0.91
N CYS A 151 3.93 5.37 -0.88
CA CYS A 151 3.52 6.18 -2.03
C CYS A 151 4.67 6.45 -3.00
N ARG A 152 5.90 6.15 -2.57
CA ARG A 152 7.14 6.37 -3.33
C ARG A 152 7.76 5.08 -3.84
N VAL A 153 7.16 3.93 -3.52
CA VAL A 153 7.65 2.63 -3.98
C VAL A 153 7.74 2.60 -5.49
N ARG A 154 8.89 2.14 -6.00
CA ARG A 154 9.16 2.07 -7.44
C ARG A 154 8.19 1.13 -8.14
N GLY A 155 7.68 1.56 -9.30
CA GLY A 155 6.74 0.82 -10.13
C GLY A 155 5.29 0.83 -9.62
N GLU A 156 5.00 1.47 -8.49
CA GLU A 156 3.64 1.64 -8.01
C GLU A 156 2.89 2.68 -8.85
N TYR A 157 1.62 2.39 -9.17
CA TYR A 157 0.80 3.31 -9.96
C TYR A 157 0.66 4.67 -9.25
N GLY A 158 0.89 5.75 -9.97
CA GLY A 158 0.88 7.14 -9.46
C GLY A 158 2.17 7.56 -8.75
N SER A 159 3.03 6.63 -8.36
CA SER A 159 4.30 6.96 -7.67
C SER A 159 5.29 7.71 -8.55
N GLN A 160 5.28 7.48 -9.87
CA GLN A 160 6.12 8.22 -10.80
C GLN A 160 5.80 9.72 -10.76
N ARG A 161 4.50 10.10 -10.83
CA ARG A 161 4.08 11.51 -10.76
C ARG A 161 4.45 12.16 -9.44
N LEU A 162 4.38 11.40 -8.34
CA LEU A 162 4.80 11.91 -7.04
C LEU A 162 6.31 12.16 -7.00
N ARG A 163 7.12 11.25 -7.54
CA ARG A 163 8.59 11.40 -7.63
C ARG A 163 8.99 12.60 -8.52
N GLU A 164 8.32 12.77 -9.64
CA GLU A 164 8.55 13.92 -10.54
C GLU A 164 8.27 15.26 -9.86
N ARG A 165 7.22 15.33 -9.03
CA ARG A 165 6.86 16.55 -8.29
C ARG A 165 7.69 16.78 -7.03
N ARG A 166 8.08 15.71 -6.36
CA ARG A 166 8.84 15.73 -5.10
C ARG A 166 9.91 14.65 -5.14
N PRO A 167 11.00 14.89 -5.88
CA PRO A 167 12.11 13.95 -5.93
C PRO A 167 12.67 13.75 -4.51
N HIS A 168 13.08 12.53 -4.22
CA HIS A 168 13.67 12.15 -2.95
C HIS A 168 15.01 11.45 -3.21
N PRO A 169 16.03 11.65 -2.35
CA PRO A 169 17.35 11.02 -2.54
C PRO A 169 17.29 9.49 -2.69
N LEU A 170 16.26 8.85 -2.11
CA LEU A 170 16.04 7.41 -2.19
C LEU A 170 15.16 6.97 -3.38
N ASP A 171 14.79 7.89 -4.30
CA ASP A 171 14.13 7.53 -5.55
C ASP A 171 15.16 6.97 -6.53
N GLY A 172 14.98 5.75 -6.96
CA GLY A 172 15.89 5.10 -7.91
C GLY A 172 16.01 3.59 -7.69
N PRO A 173 16.84 2.92 -8.49
CA PRO A 173 17.16 1.52 -8.24
C PRO A 173 17.99 1.38 -6.98
N ALA A 174 17.64 0.38 -6.15
CA ALA A 174 18.43 0.07 -4.96
C ALA A 174 19.89 -0.27 -5.36
N PRO A 175 20.88 0.47 -4.85
CA PRO A 175 22.28 0.22 -5.18
C PRO A 175 22.71 -1.20 -4.77
N ALA A 176 23.67 -1.80 -5.47
CA ALA A 176 24.21 -3.10 -5.09
C ALA A 176 24.92 -3.06 -3.72
N ASN A 177 24.95 -4.19 -3.00
CA ASN A 177 25.61 -4.27 -1.69
C ASN A 177 27.04 -3.70 -1.66
N PRO A 178 27.92 -4.02 -2.63
CA PRO A 178 29.27 -3.45 -2.64
C PRO A 178 29.31 -1.93 -2.73
N VAL A 179 28.33 -1.31 -3.39
CA VAL A 179 28.23 0.15 -3.47
C VAL A 179 27.81 0.74 -2.14
N LEU A 180 26.82 0.13 -1.47
CA LEU A 180 26.35 0.56 -0.15
C LEU A 180 27.45 0.40 0.91
N LEU A 181 28.17 -0.72 0.90
CA LEU A 181 29.30 -0.96 1.84
C LEU A 181 30.43 0.05 1.62
N ARG A 182 30.74 0.39 0.38
CA ARG A 182 31.71 1.46 0.11
C ARG A 182 31.23 2.83 0.62
N ARG A 183 29.93 3.13 0.56
CA ARG A 183 29.37 4.38 1.14
C ARG A 183 29.52 4.40 2.66
N ILE A 184 29.27 3.27 3.32
CA ILE A 184 29.49 3.15 4.77
C ILE A 184 30.96 3.35 5.11
N ALA A 185 31.86 2.69 4.40
CA ALA A 185 33.30 2.84 4.61
C ALA A 185 33.78 4.27 4.36
N ALA A 186 33.25 4.93 3.34
CA ALA A 186 33.59 6.31 2.98
C ALA A 186 33.01 7.35 3.97
N ALA A 187 31.99 7.00 4.74
CA ALA A 187 31.42 7.90 5.73
C ALA A 187 32.36 8.21 6.91
N GLY A 188 33.44 7.43 7.07
CA GLY A 188 34.41 7.59 8.13
C GLY A 188 34.15 6.74 9.38
N ASN A 189 34.93 6.97 10.43
CA ASN A 189 34.74 6.33 11.72
C ASN A 189 34.82 7.41 12.83
N PRO A 190 33.69 7.68 13.55
CA PRO A 190 32.43 6.92 13.61
C PRO A 190 31.50 7.05 12.38
N GLY A 191 31.75 7.99 11.49
CA GLY A 191 30.96 8.20 10.28
C GLY A 191 29.88 9.28 10.41
N ASP A 192 29.49 9.89 9.26
CA ASP A 192 28.40 10.86 9.21
C ASP A 192 27.05 10.12 9.42
N PRO A 193 26.31 10.43 10.50
CA PRO A 193 25.04 9.78 10.80
C PRO A 193 24.01 9.88 9.67
N THR A 194 23.98 11.00 8.94
CA THR A 194 23.02 11.19 7.85
C THR A 194 23.32 10.24 6.69
N VAL A 195 24.58 10.16 6.29
CA VAL A 195 25.01 9.25 5.22
C VAL A 195 24.78 7.79 5.60
N LEU A 196 25.06 7.45 6.86
CA LEU A 196 24.88 6.08 7.37
C LEU A 196 23.40 5.69 7.41
N THR A 197 22.50 6.55 7.95
CA THR A 197 21.07 6.25 8.04
C THR A 197 20.43 6.12 6.66
N GLU A 198 20.75 7.00 5.72
CA GLU A 198 20.29 6.89 4.33
C GLU A 198 20.79 5.61 3.64
N THR A 199 22.03 5.21 3.92
CA THR A 199 22.61 3.98 3.35
C THR A 199 21.96 2.74 3.94
N LEU A 200 21.74 2.71 5.26
CA LEU A 200 21.07 1.62 5.96
C LEU A 200 19.63 1.42 5.49
N HIS A 201 18.92 2.51 5.16
CA HIS A 201 17.58 2.40 4.60
C HIS A 201 17.53 1.50 3.34
N TRP A 202 18.55 1.59 2.46
CA TRP A 202 18.62 0.71 1.28
C TRP A 202 18.81 -0.77 1.65
N PHE A 203 19.47 -1.07 2.74
CA PHE A 203 19.57 -2.43 3.25
C PHE A 203 18.25 -2.95 3.80
N GLY A 204 17.42 -2.10 4.40
CA GLY A 204 16.09 -2.44 4.92
C GLY A 204 15.10 -2.90 3.86
N LEU A 205 15.35 -2.58 2.59
CA LEU A 205 14.54 -3.07 1.46
C LEU A 205 14.82 -4.55 1.08
N ARG A 206 15.69 -5.23 1.80
CA ARG A 206 16.18 -6.58 1.49
C ARG A 206 15.78 -7.57 2.56
N ARG A 207 15.78 -8.85 2.21
CA ARG A 207 15.51 -9.94 3.16
C ARG A 207 16.79 -10.61 3.69
N ARG A 208 17.94 -10.26 3.16
CA ARG A 208 19.27 -10.76 3.54
C ARG A 208 20.34 -9.73 3.23
N GLY A 209 21.40 -9.73 3.99
CA GLY A 209 22.53 -8.85 3.75
C GLY A 209 23.78 -9.23 4.55
N PRO A 210 24.87 -8.48 4.36
CA PRO A 210 26.18 -8.75 4.96
C PRO A 210 26.22 -8.26 6.42
N ILE A 211 25.60 -9.00 7.33
CA ILE A 211 25.47 -8.61 8.75
C ILE A 211 26.84 -8.44 9.43
N ASP A 212 27.79 -9.28 9.08
CA ASP A 212 29.19 -9.22 9.55
C ASP A 212 29.88 -7.87 9.27
N GLN A 213 29.51 -7.25 8.14
CA GLN A 213 30.04 -5.96 7.72
C GLN A 213 29.26 -4.76 8.26
N LEU A 214 28.08 -4.99 8.82
CA LEU A 214 27.20 -3.94 9.36
C LEU A 214 27.11 -3.94 10.88
N ALA A 215 27.39 -5.06 11.54
CA ALA A 215 27.18 -5.25 12.97
C ALA A 215 27.94 -4.24 13.86
N HIS A 216 29.07 -3.72 13.38
CA HIS A 216 29.84 -2.68 14.06
C HIS A 216 29.10 -1.36 14.22
N LEU A 217 28.14 -1.07 13.34
CA LEU A 217 27.27 0.12 13.45
C LEU A 217 26.33 0.04 14.65
N GLY A 218 26.18 -1.12 15.26
CA GLY A 218 25.47 -1.31 16.52
C GLY A 218 26.14 -0.66 17.71
N ASP A 219 27.42 -0.25 17.58
CA ASP A 219 28.18 0.44 18.59
C ASP A 219 28.42 1.92 18.23
N HIS A 220 27.75 2.41 17.19
CA HIS A 220 27.90 3.80 16.75
C HIS A 220 27.44 4.78 17.84
N PRO A 221 28.17 5.88 18.09
CA PRO A 221 27.80 6.84 19.15
C PRO A 221 26.44 7.47 18.97
N ASP A 222 26.03 7.76 17.73
CA ASP A 222 24.71 8.35 17.43
C ASP A 222 23.61 7.27 17.45
N PRO A 223 22.60 7.37 18.35
CA PRO A 223 21.52 6.40 18.44
C PRO A 223 20.68 6.29 17.18
N ARG A 224 20.60 7.33 16.35
CA ARG A 224 19.86 7.30 15.08
C ARG A 224 20.44 6.29 14.11
N VAL A 225 21.76 6.10 14.10
CA VAL A 225 22.42 5.09 13.28
C VAL A 225 22.10 3.69 13.80
N ARG A 226 22.09 3.50 15.12
CA ARG A 226 21.73 2.21 15.73
C ARG A 226 20.27 1.86 15.50
N VAL A 227 19.34 2.83 15.58
CA VAL A 227 17.92 2.66 15.20
C VAL A 227 17.81 2.26 13.73
N ALA A 228 18.46 2.99 12.83
CA ALA A 228 18.43 2.68 11.39
C ALA A 228 19.02 1.29 11.08
N LEU A 229 20.02 0.84 11.85
CA LEU A 229 20.54 -0.52 11.74
C LEU A 229 19.49 -1.57 12.14
N VAL A 230 18.78 -1.37 13.26
CA VAL A 230 17.67 -2.24 13.68
C VAL A 230 16.64 -2.35 12.57
N GLU A 231 16.15 -1.22 12.06
CA GLU A 231 15.15 -1.18 10.98
C GLU A 231 15.65 -1.86 9.70
N ALA A 232 16.92 -1.68 9.37
CA ALA A 232 17.54 -2.28 8.19
C ALA A 232 17.58 -3.81 8.24
N VAL A 233 17.86 -4.39 9.41
CA VAL A 233 18.06 -5.84 9.56
C VAL A 233 16.83 -6.58 10.09
N ALA A 234 15.81 -5.89 10.56
CA ALA A 234 14.63 -6.44 11.22
C ALA A 234 13.98 -7.62 10.48
N ASN A 235 13.92 -7.53 9.16
CA ASN A 235 13.28 -8.53 8.30
C ASN A 235 14.28 -9.50 7.66
N TRP A 236 15.55 -9.50 8.11
CA TRP A 236 16.55 -10.39 7.52
C TRP A 236 16.53 -11.78 8.15
N SER A 237 16.64 -12.79 7.28
CA SER A 237 16.84 -14.17 7.68
C SER A 237 18.33 -14.58 7.77
N THR A 238 19.23 -13.60 7.77
CA THR A 238 20.70 -13.83 7.84
C THR A 238 21.10 -14.29 9.24
N PRO A 239 21.92 -15.34 9.39
CA PRO A 239 22.51 -15.72 10.68
C PRO A 239 23.23 -14.53 11.34
N GLY A 240 23.17 -14.42 12.67
CA GLY A 240 23.75 -13.31 13.43
C GLY A 240 22.82 -12.11 13.64
N VAL A 241 21.72 -12.00 12.89
CA VAL A 241 20.76 -10.90 13.07
C VAL A 241 20.04 -10.98 14.42
N LYS A 242 19.61 -12.18 14.83
CA LYS A 242 18.94 -12.36 16.12
C LYS A 242 19.80 -11.96 17.30
N GLU A 243 21.06 -12.32 17.25
CA GLU A 243 22.08 -11.98 18.25
C GLU A 243 22.30 -10.47 18.32
N LEU A 244 22.41 -9.82 17.15
CA LEU A 244 22.53 -8.37 17.07
C LEU A 244 21.31 -7.66 17.66
N LEU A 245 20.08 -8.06 17.27
CA LEU A 245 18.85 -7.48 17.79
C LEU A 245 18.69 -7.73 19.30
N HIS A 246 19.07 -8.90 19.79
CA HIS A 246 19.07 -9.20 21.22
C HIS A 246 20.03 -8.27 22.00
N ARG A 247 21.22 -7.99 21.45
CA ARG A 247 22.16 -7.04 22.01
C ARG A 247 21.59 -5.62 22.03
N LEU A 248 21.05 -5.14 20.90
CA LEU A 248 20.44 -3.81 20.76
C LEU A 248 19.16 -3.64 21.58
N GLY A 249 18.47 -4.72 21.91
CA GLY A 249 17.35 -4.70 22.86
C GLY A 249 17.74 -4.31 24.30
N ARG A 250 19.04 -4.25 24.59
CA ARG A 250 19.61 -3.77 25.87
C ARG A 250 20.40 -2.46 25.71
N ASP A 251 20.20 -1.77 24.59
CA ASP A 251 20.88 -0.50 24.31
C ASP A 251 20.59 0.54 25.41
N PRO A 252 21.56 1.37 25.80
CA PRO A 252 21.32 2.45 26.77
C PRO A 252 20.25 3.46 26.30
N HIS A 253 20.12 3.68 24.97
CA HIS A 253 19.17 4.64 24.43
C HIS A 253 17.77 4.03 24.26
N PRO A 254 16.70 4.70 24.77
CA PRO A 254 15.35 4.17 24.72
C PRO A 254 14.85 3.91 23.30
N ASP A 255 15.10 4.82 22.35
CA ASP A 255 14.62 4.70 20.97
C ASP A 255 15.16 3.45 20.27
N VAL A 256 16.40 3.02 20.61
CA VAL A 256 16.97 1.80 20.04
C VAL A 256 16.27 0.56 20.58
N ARG A 257 15.98 0.54 21.90
CA ARG A 257 15.21 -0.56 22.50
C ARG A 257 13.80 -0.64 21.93
N GLU A 258 13.12 0.50 21.81
CA GLU A 258 11.80 0.60 21.22
C GLU A 258 11.80 0.11 19.77
N ALA A 259 12.77 0.51 18.94
CA ALA A 259 12.92 0.00 17.59
C ALA A 259 13.03 -1.53 17.55
N VAL A 260 13.79 -2.14 18.47
CA VAL A 260 13.89 -3.60 18.57
C VAL A 260 12.56 -4.24 18.99
N GLU A 261 11.81 -3.63 19.90
CA GLU A 261 10.49 -4.12 20.30
C GLU A 261 9.52 -4.16 19.12
N PHE A 262 9.47 -3.09 18.30
CA PHE A 262 8.62 -3.03 17.11
C PHE A 262 8.98 -4.08 16.05
N THR A 263 10.20 -4.61 16.06
CA THR A 263 10.62 -5.64 15.11
C THR A 263 10.27 -7.06 15.54
N ARG A 264 9.88 -7.25 16.80
CA ARG A 264 9.44 -8.57 17.29
C ARG A 264 8.03 -8.81 16.76
N PRO A 265 7.77 -9.90 16.00
CA PRO A 265 6.40 -10.29 15.73
C PRO A 265 5.74 -10.53 17.10
N ASP A 266 4.51 -9.99 17.27
CA ASP A 266 3.68 -10.23 18.44
C ASP A 266 3.79 -11.72 18.83
N GLN A 267 4.40 -11.99 19.97
CA GLN A 267 4.29 -13.31 20.56
C GLN A 267 2.85 -13.42 21.10
N PRO A 268 2.12 -14.47 20.73
CA PRO A 268 0.76 -14.70 21.23
C PRO A 268 0.75 -14.91 22.74
#